data_2f8f286d5261a6de41725e6eb96c16f5
#
_entry.id   2f8f286d5261a6de41725e6eb96c16f5
#
_cell.length_a   1.000
_cell.length_b   1.000
_cell.length_c   1.000
_cell.angle_alpha   90.00
_cell.angle_beta   90.00
_cell.angle_gamma   90.00
#
_symmetry.space_group_name_H-M   'P 1'
#
loop_
_entity.id
_entity.type
_entity.pdbx_description
1 polymer ?
#
loop_
_entity_poly.entity_id
_entity_poly.type
_entity_poly.pdbx_seq_one_letter_code
_entity_poly.pdbx_strand_id
1 'polypeptide(L)'
;MDIKESLFDNLEKLFGERLELIERTTEYGNLSDIPSALHSFYKKYSFAKMPFGSIFTVEETRKMSYQQPFMDEEWFCFGQDNYGFVFWLCKEVDGRTFFNAWDHDMSDDIDEGKEITLEEFLQEIINDFEENETCSIEIKSCEEDALAELVKIKKAFKMTASMSKLQEIKNNLPYEISDDFSYMKALKILKDLKLNKVKIDLFHID
;
A
#
# COMPACT_ATOMS: atom_id res chain seq x y z
N MET A 1 2.76 29.15 8.74
CA MET A 1 3.67 28.36 7.88
C MET A 1 3.18 26.94 8.00
N ASP A 2 2.22 26.57 7.13
CA ASP A 2 1.65 25.23 7.13
C ASP A 2 2.72 24.26 6.66
N ILE A 3 3.15 23.38 7.57
CA ILE A 3 4.02 22.25 7.25
C ILE A 3 3.13 21.33 6.40
N LYS A 4 3.34 21.31 5.09
CA LYS A 4 2.76 20.27 4.24
C LYS A 4 3.25 18.93 4.80
N GLU A 5 2.34 18.16 5.36
CA GLU A 5 2.62 16.79 5.77
C GLU A 5 3.21 16.05 4.57
N SER A 6 4.30 15.33 4.79
CA SER A 6 4.87 14.53 3.70
C SER A 6 3.89 13.42 3.31
N LEU A 7 3.97 12.93 2.07
CA LEU A 7 3.14 11.82 1.63
C LEU A 7 3.25 10.62 2.61
N PHE A 8 4.45 10.31 3.07
CA PHE A 8 4.68 9.20 4.00
C PHE A 8 4.07 9.41 5.39
N ASP A 9 4.00 10.66 5.89
CA ASP A 9 3.28 10.97 7.14
C ASP A 9 1.76 10.73 6.98
N ASN A 10 1.22 10.98 5.78
CA ASN A 10 -0.17 10.67 5.45
C ASN A 10 -0.40 9.16 5.30
N LEU A 11 0.51 8.43 4.67
CA LEU A 11 0.45 6.98 4.55
C LEU A 11 0.49 6.30 5.93
N GLU A 12 1.33 6.77 6.83
CA GLU A 12 1.40 6.26 8.21
C GLU A 12 0.07 6.46 8.95
N LYS A 13 -0.56 7.62 8.78
CA LYS A 13 -1.89 7.87 9.36
C LYS A 13 -2.97 6.99 8.75
N LEU A 14 -2.88 6.70 7.46
CA LEU A 14 -3.88 5.94 6.71
C LEU A 14 -3.77 4.44 6.98
N PHE A 15 -2.56 3.89 6.88
CA PHE A 15 -2.32 2.45 6.93
C PHE A 15 -1.89 1.94 8.31
N GLY A 16 -1.37 2.81 9.20
CA GLY A 16 -0.98 2.44 10.55
C GLY A 16 0.01 1.27 10.56
N GLU A 17 -0.30 0.20 11.30
CA GLU A 17 0.54 -1.01 11.43
C GLU A 17 0.77 -1.78 10.10
N ARG A 18 0.04 -1.44 9.04
CA ARG A 18 0.19 -2.05 7.70
C ARG A 18 1.23 -1.34 6.84
N LEU A 19 1.75 -0.22 7.31
CA LEU A 19 2.87 0.49 6.71
C LEU A 19 4.12 0.15 7.49
N GLU A 20 5.08 -0.51 6.85
CA GLU A 20 6.40 -0.74 7.40
C GLU A 20 7.37 0.26 6.77
N LEU A 21 7.79 1.26 7.55
CA LEU A 21 8.84 2.20 7.17
C LEU A 21 10.07 1.91 8.01
N ILE A 22 11.16 1.50 7.37
CA ILE A 22 12.43 1.29 8.05
C ILE A 22 13.23 2.60 7.95
N GLU A 23 13.29 3.33 9.07
CA GLU A 23 14.14 4.51 9.15
C GLU A 23 15.62 4.14 8.99
N ARG A 24 16.35 5.02 8.37
CA ARG A 24 17.76 4.83 8.16
C ARG A 24 18.55 5.15 9.44
N THR A 25 19.25 4.17 9.97
CA THR A 25 20.05 4.30 11.21
C THR A 25 21.54 4.58 10.97
N THR A 26 22.03 4.45 9.74
CA THR A 26 23.44 4.64 9.36
C THR A 26 23.55 5.74 8.31
N GLU A 27 24.71 6.40 8.27
CA GLU A 27 25.03 7.30 7.16
C GLU A 27 24.82 6.59 5.81
N TYR A 28 24.11 7.24 4.91
CA TYR A 28 23.87 6.68 3.59
C TYR A 28 25.18 6.59 2.85
N GLY A 29 25.45 5.43 2.27
CA GLY A 29 26.51 5.28 1.28
C GLY A 29 26.29 6.24 0.10
N ASN A 30 27.22 6.27 -0.81
CA ASN A 30 27.13 7.09 -2.01
C ASN A 30 25.81 6.77 -2.78
N LEU A 31 24.97 7.79 -3.00
CA LEU A 31 23.74 7.71 -3.81
C LEU A 31 23.93 8.31 -5.21
N SER A 32 25.17 8.60 -5.64
CA SER A 32 25.44 9.27 -6.91
C SER A 32 25.03 8.47 -8.15
N ASP A 33 24.83 7.19 -8.01
CA ASP A 33 24.35 6.25 -9.01
C ASP A 33 22.82 6.01 -8.96
N ILE A 34 22.14 6.64 -8.03
CA ILE A 34 20.66 6.55 -7.86
C ILE A 34 20.05 7.85 -8.39
N PRO A 35 18.93 7.82 -9.12
CA PRO A 35 18.21 9.01 -9.55
C PRO A 35 17.95 9.99 -8.42
N SER A 36 18.19 11.27 -8.65
CA SER A 36 18.13 12.31 -7.60
C SER A 36 16.75 12.44 -6.98
N ALA A 37 15.69 12.14 -7.74
CA ALA A 37 14.30 12.13 -7.28
C ALA A 37 14.05 11.12 -6.14
N LEU A 38 14.83 10.04 -6.05
CA LEU A 38 14.74 9.04 -4.98
C LEU A 38 15.57 9.41 -3.74
N HIS A 39 16.44 10.42 -3.82
CA HIS A 39 17.34 10.77 -2.73
C HIS A 39 16.61 11.24 -1.47
N SER A 40 15.50 11.97 -1.59
CA SER A 40 14.71 12.43 -0.44
C SER A 40 14.19 11.26 0.37
N PHE A 41 13.68 10.23 -0.30
CA PHE A 41 13.25 8.98 0.33
C PHE A 41 14.43 8.26 1.00
N TYR A 42 15.50 7.94 0.25
CA TYR A 42 16.63 7.18 0.78
C TYR A 42 17.47 7.92 1.84
N LYS A 43 17.33 9.22 1.98
CA LYS A 43 17.90 9.98 3.11
C LYS A 43 17.17 9.73 4.40
N LYS A 44 15.88 9.49 4.38
CA LYS A 44 15.02 9.29 5.57
C LYS A 44 14.77 7.80 5.85
N TYR A 45 14.50 7.03 4.81
CA TYR A 45 14.14 5.63 4.92
C TYR A 45 15.11 4.73 4.16
N SER A 46 15.26 3.49 4.61
CA SER A 46 16.01 2.46 3.88
C SER A 46 15.11 1.54 3.06
N PHE A 47 13.83 1.45 3.43
CA PHE A 47 12.83 0.57 2.82
C PHE A 47 11.44 1.05 3.18
N ALA A 48 10.46 0.78 2.31
CA ALA A 48 9.04 0.95 2.64
C ALA A 48 8.23 -0.23 2.10
N LYS A 49 7.36 -0.80 2.95
CA LYS A 49 6.35 -1.77 2.53
C LYS A 49 4.97 -1.19 2.82
N MET A 50 4.15 -1.15 1.79
CA MET A 50 2.81 -0.59 1.79
C MET A 50 1.80 -1.68 1.40
N PRO A 51 0.51 -1.53 1.68
CA PRO A 51 -0.52 -2.51 1.26
C PRO A 51 -0.58 -2.76 -0.25
N PHE A 52 -0.07 -1.84 -1.05
CA PHE A 52 -0.09 -1.90 -2.52
C PHE A 52 1.27 -2.18 -3.16
N GLY A 53 2.34 -2.35 -2.37
CA GLY A 53 3.66 -2.65 -2.89
C GLY A 53 4.78 -2.18 -1.98
N SER A 54 6.02 -2.22 -2.49
CA SER A 54 7.20 -1.86 -1.70
C SER A 54 8.20 -1.03 -2.49
N ILE A 55 8.85 -0.08 -1.80
CA ILE A 55 10.06 0.58 -2.28
C ILE A 55 11.25 -0.21 -1.76
N PHE A 56 12.11 -0.63 -2.65
CA PHE A 56 13.28 -1.44 -2.36
C PHE A 56 14.34 -0.70 -1.55
N THR A 57 15.22 -1.46 -0.91
CA THR A 57 16.47 -0.90 -0.38
C THR A 57 17.35 -0.38 -1.52
N VAL A 58 18.31 0.49 -1.20
CA VAL A 58 19.30 0.98 -2.19
C VAL A 58 20.06 -0.18 -2.86
N GLU A 59 20.38 -1.24 -2.11
CA GLU A 59 21.06 -2.41 -2.65
C GLU A 59 20.18 -3.19 -3.64
N GLU A 60 18.92 -3.40 -3.28
CA GLU A 60 17.95 -4.06 -4.16
C GLU A 60 17.68 -3.24 -5.42
N THR A 61 17.47 -1.92 -5.26
CA THR A 61 17.32 -1.00 -6.40
C THR A 61 18.50 -1.11 -7.37
N ARG A 62 19.74 -1.09 -6.88
CA ARG A 62 20.94 -1.30 -7.72
C ARG A 62 20.91 -2.65 -8.40
N LYS A 63 20.66 -3.72 -7.64
CA LYS A 63 20.64 -5.09 -8.15
C LYS A 63 19.58 -5.27 -9.24
N MET A 64 18.39 -4.75 -9.04
CA MET A 64 17.29 -4.83 -10.01
C MET A 64 17.60 -4.01 -11.26
N SER A 65 18.11 -2.80 -11.11
CA SER A 65 18.41 -1.90 -12.24
C SER A 65 19.52 -2.42 -13.15
N TYR A 66 20.38 -3.34 -12.68
CA TYR A 66 21.36 -4.03 -13.52
C TYR A 66 20.82 -5.28 -14.24
N GLN A 67 19.54 -5.57 -14.12
CA GLN A 67 18.89 -6.67 -14.84
C GLN A 67 18.21 -6.16 -16.11
N GLN A 68 18.06 -7.03 -17.10
CA GLN A 68 17.23 -6.74 -18.26
C GLN A 68 15.74 -6.83 -17.89
N PRO A 69 14.87 -6.01 -18.47
CA PRO A 69 15.16 -4.98 -19.51
C PRO A 69 15.64 -3.63 -18.96
N PHE A 70 15.64 -3.41 -17.65
CA PHE A 70 15.87 -2.10 -17.03
C PHE A 70 17.22 -1.50 -17.43
N MET A 71 18.30 -2.30 -17.42
CA MET A 71 19.64 -1.85 -17.76
C MET A 71 19.73 -1.35 -19.22
N ASP A 72 19.09 -2.05 -20.14
CA ASP A 72 19.16 -1.74 -21.57
C ASP A 72 18.41 -0.44 -21.92
N GLU A 73 17.41 -0.08 -21.11
CA GLU A 73 16.57 1.10 -21.31
C GLU A 73 16.86 2.23 -20.31
N GLU A 74 17.93 2.09 -19.53
CA GLU A 74 18.39 3.07 -18.54
C GLU A 74 17.36 3.39 -17.45
N TRP A 75 16.51 2.42 -17.10
CA TRP A 75 15.57 2.53 -16.01
C TRP A 75 16.15 2.03 -14.70
N PHE A 76 15.87 2.75 -13.62
CA PHE A 76 16.09 2.30 -12.26
C PHE A 76 14.80 1.69 -11.69
N CYS A 77 14.84 0.39 -11.41
CA CYS A 77 13.75 -0.32 -10.75
C CYS A 77 13.88 -0.13 -9.24
N PHE A 78 13.02 0.73 -8.66
CA PHE A 78 13.11 1.10 -7.25
C PHE A 78 12.02 0.49 -6.37
N GLY A 79 11.08 -0.24 -6.95
CA GLY A 79 9.98 -0.86 -6.21
C GLY A 79 9.15 -1.79 -7.09
N GLN A 80 8.13 -2.38 -6.47
CA GLN A 80 7.16 -3.24 -7.14
C GLN A 80 5.84 -3.28 -6.37
N ASP A 81 4.78 -3.76 -7.03
CA ASP A 81 3.54 -4.14 -6.37
C ASP A 81 3.72 -5.37 -5.45
N ASN A 82 2.68 -5.76 -4.73
CA ASN A 82 2.73 -6.91 -3.82
C ASN A 82 2.81 -8.27 -4.51
N TYR A 83 2.45 -8.31 -5.80
CA TYR A 83 2.38 -9.54 -6.59
C TYR A 83 3.64 -9.77 -7.43
N GLY A 84 4.45 -8.73 -7.60
CA GLY A 84 5.67 -8.76 -8.43
C GLY A 84 5.39 -8.67 -9.94
N PHE A 85 4.18 -8.23 -10.33
CA PHE A 85 3.81 -8.04 -11.73
C PHE A 85 4.13 -6.64 -12.24
N VAL A 86 3.96 -5.62 -11.38
CA VAL A 86 4.19 -4.23 -11.74
C VAL A 86 5.46 -3.71 -11.07
N PHE A 87 6.46 -3.36 -11.88
CA PHE A 87 7.70 -2.75 -11.40
C PHE A 87 7.61 -1.23 -11.44
N TRP A 88 8.09 -0.58 -10.39
CA TRP A 88 8.15 0.87 -10.28
C TRP A 88 9.51 1.38 -10.73
N LEU A 89 9.49 2.18 -11.76
CA LEU A 89 10.66 2.59 -12.51
C LEU A 89 10.86 4.09 -12.45
N CYS A 90 12.12 4.51 -12.44
CA CYS A 90 12.54 5.91 -12.48
C CYS A 90 13.75 6.06 -13.40
N LYS A 91 13.76 7.12 -14.25
CA LYS A 91 14.96 7.50 -15.00
C LYS A 91 15.13 9.02 -15.03
N GLU A 92 16.37 9.46 -15.22
CA GLU A 92 16.70 10.86 -15.43
C GLU A 92 17.26 11.06 -16.85
N VAL A 93 16.64 11.96 -17.61
CA VAL A 93 17.06 12.32 -18.95
C VAL A 93 17.12 13.84 -19.06
N ASP A 94 18.27 14.40 -19.41
CA ASP A 94 18.47 15.85 -19.57
C ASP A 94 18.01 16.69 -18.35
N GLY A 95 18.24 16.17 -17.13
CA GLY A 95 17.86 16.81 -15.88
C GLY A 95 16.37 16.77 -15.54
N ARG A 96 15.58 16.01 -16.30
CA ARG A 96 14.16 15.73 -16.03
C ARG A 96 14.02 14.31 -15.50
N THR A 97 13.09 14.12 -14.61
CA THR A 97 12.81 12.80 -13.99
C THR A 97 11.51 12.23 -14.54
N PHE A 98 11.55 10.97 -14.93
CA PHE A 98 10.41 10.21 -15.42
C PHE A 98 10.14 9.02 -14.51
N PHE A 99 8.87 8.75 -14.24
CA PHE A 99 8.41 7.58 -13.51
C PHE A 99 7.51 6.73 -14.38
N ASN A 100 7.57 5.40 -14.16
CA ASN A 100 6.69 4.44 -14.84
C ASN A 100 6.33 3.29 -13.89
N ALA A 101 5.10 2.79 -14.02
CA ALA A 101 4.63 1.54 -13.44
C ALA A 101 4.49 0.54 -14.59
N TRP A 102 5.50 -0.32 -14.77
CA TRP A 102 5.56 -1.26 -15.88
C TRP A 102 5.08 -2.64 -15.46
N ASP A 103 3.99 -3.08 -16.09
CA ASP A 103 3.45 -4.43 -15.95
C ASP A 103 4.06 -5.33 -17.04
N HIS A 104 4.95 -6.24 -16.60
CA HIS A 104 5.71 -7.10 -17.49
C HIS A 104 4.86 -8.24 -18.12
N ASP A 105 3.67 -8.49 -17.62
CA ASP A 105 2.73 -9.45 -18.21
C ASP A 105 1.86 -8.81 -19.30
N MET A 106 1.71 -7.48 -19.27
CA MET A 106 0.90 -6.75 -20.23
C MET A 106 1.70 -6.21 -21.41
N SER A 107 2.98 -5.95 -21.25
CA SER A 107 3.84 -5.39 -22.30
C SER A 107 5.29 -5.84 -22.15
N ASP A 108 5.90 -6.25 -23.26
CA ASP A 108 7.34 -6.52 -23.34
C ASP A 108 8.18 -5.23 -23.33
N ASP A 109 7.60 -4.10 -23.80
CA ASP A 109 8.28 -2.81 -23.90
C ASP A 109 7.94 -1.93 -22.68
N ILE A 110 8.94 -1.16 -22.22
CA ILE A 110 8.75 -0.15 -21.17
C ILE A 110 8.43 1.18 -21.85
N ASP A 111 7.25 1.73 -21.57
CA ASP A 111 6.83 3.04 -22.08
C ASP A 111 7.74 4.17 -21.60
N GLU A 112 7.65 5.35 -22.27
CA GLU A 112 8.47 6.54 -21.95
C GLU A 112 8.32 7.04 -20.52
N GLY A 113 7.23 6.70 -19.84
CA GLY A 113 6.90 7.15 -18.49
C GLY A 113 6.35 8.58 -18.45
N LYS A 114 6.12 9.08 -17.23
CA LYS A 114 5.56 10.40 -16.98
C LYS A 114 6.58 11.29 -16.27
N GLU A 115 6.71 12.56 -16.71
CA GLU A 115 7.52 13.57 -16.01
C GLU A 115 6.75 14.08 -14.77
N ILE A 116 6.93 13.43 -13.65
CA ILE A 116 6.26 13.71 -12.37
C ILE A 116 7.24 13.55 -11.20
N THR A 117 6.84 13.93 -9.99
CA THR A 117 7.60 13.68 -8.76
C THR A 117 7.34 12.28 -8.21
N LEU A 118 8.20 11.80 -7.27
CA LEU A 118 7.96 10.54 -6.56
C LEU A 118 6.63 10.55 -5.81
N GLU A 119 6.28 11.67 -5.18
CA GLU A 119 5.04 11.83 -4.44
C GLU A 119 3.81 11.72 -5.36
N GLU A 120 3.86 12.33 -6.54
CA GLU A 120 2.80 12.25 -7.55
C GLU A 120 2.67 10.83 -8.10
N PHE A 121 3.80 10.18 -8.38
CA PHE A 121 3.81 8.78 -8.82
C PHE A 121 3.16 7.85 -7.79
N LEU A 122 3.60 7.93 -6.53
CA LEU A 122 3.02 7.09 -5.48
C LEU A 122 1.53 7.42 -5.24
N GLN A 123 1.12 8.68 -5.42
CA GLN A 123 -0.30 9.05 -5.34
C GLN A 123 -1.12 8.42 -6.47
N GLU A 124 -0.58 8.31 -7.69
CA GLU A 124 -1.24 7.59 -8.79
C GLU A 124 -1.41 6.10 -8.44
N ILE A 125 -0.36 5.44 -7.92
CA ILE A 125 -0.44 4.03 -7.48
C ILE A 125 -1.49 3.86 -6.36
N ILE A 126 -1.55 4.78 -5.40
CA ILE A 126 -2.56 4.76 -4.33
C ILE A 126 -3.97 4.90 -4.91
N ASN A 127 -4.18 5.81 -5.84
CA ASN A 127 -5.49 6.03 -6.44
C ASN A 127 -5.95 4.79 -7.22
N ASP A 128 -5.04 4.17 -7.97
CA ASP A 128 -5.33 2.92 -8.68
C ASP A 128 -5.68 1.79 -7.70
N PHE A 129 -4.91 1.65 -6.63
CA PHE A 129 -5.18 0.71 -5.56
C PHE A 129 -6.54 0.99 -4.86
N GLU A 130 -6.87 2.27 -4.61
CA GLU A 130 -8.16 2.67 -4.01
C GLU A 130 -9.36 2.31 -4.90
N GLU A 131 -9.20 2.37 -6.21
CA GLU A 131 -10.27 2.12 -7.17
C GLU A 131 -10.46 0.63 -7.46
N ASN A 132 -9.38 -0.14 -7.52
CA ASN A 132 -9.38 -1.49 -8.07
C ASN A 132 -9.23 -2.58 -7.01
N GLU A 133 -8.59 -2.31 -5.87
CA GLU A 133 -8.37 -3.33 -4.86
C GLU A 133 -9.63 -3.66 -4.07
N THR A 134 -9.98 -4.93 -4.06
CA THR A 134 -11.04 -5.48 -3.24
C THR A 134 -10.52 -6.39 -2.14
N CYS A 135 -11.32 -6.62 -1.13
CA CYS A 135 -10.98 -7.51 -0.02
C CYS A 135 -12.21 -8.26 0.50
N SER A 136 -11.96 -9.41 1.06
CA SER A 136 -12.90 -10.04 1.98
C SER A 136 -12.72 -9.47 3.37
N ILE A 137 -13.84 -9.30 4.07
CA ILE A 137 -13.90 -8.74 5.43
C ILE A 137 -14.37 -9.81 6.38
N GLU A 138 -13.57 -10.13 7.39
CA GLU A 138 -13.85 -11.22 8.28
C GLU A 138 -13.74 -10.83 9.76
N ILE A 139 -14.77 -11.15 10.56
CA ILE A 139 -14.70 -11.06 12.03
C ILE A 139 -13.91 -12.27 12.52
N LYS A 140 -12.71 -12.05 13.06
CA LYS A 140 -11.82 -13.09 13.58
C LYS A 140 -12.11 -13.48 15.01
N SER A 141 -12.34 -12.48 15.85
CA SER A 141 -12.61 -12.68 17.27
C SER A 141 -13.61 -11.66 17.79
N CYS A 142 -14.31 -12.05 18.86
CA CYS A 142 -15.35 -11.25 19.48
C CYS A 142 -15.44 -11.57 20.98
N GLU A 143 -15.40 -10.55 21.82
CA GLU A 143 -15.60 -10.72 23.27
C GLU A 143 -17.07 -10.99 23.60
N GLU A 144 -17.33 -11.55 24.79
CA GLU A 144 -18.70 -11.93 25.18
C GLU A 144 -19.70 -10.76 25.18
N ASP A 145 -19.25 -9.57 25.56
CA ASP A 145 -20.08 -8.35 25.65
C ASP A 145 -19.97 -7.42 24.44
N ALA A 146 -19.48 -7.91 23.31
CA ALA A 146 -19.20 -7.12 22.09
C ALA A 146 -20.44 -6.80 21.24
N LEU A 147 -21.67 -7.16 21.67
CA LEU A 147 -22.87 -6.99 20.84
C LEU A 147 -23.06 -5.55 20.33
N ALA A 148 -22.71 -4.54 21.16
CA ALA A 148 -22.79 -3.15 20.75
C ALA A 148 -21.87 -2.80 19.58
N GLU A 149 -20.66 -3.38 19.54
CA GLU A 149 -19.72 -3.22 18.42
C GLU A 149 -20.19 -3.97 17.19
N LEU A 150 -20.74 -5.17 17.33
CA LEU A 150 -21.34 -5.92 16.21
C LEU A 150 -22.49 -5.13 15.56
N VAL A 151 -23.29 -4.40 16.36
CA VAL A 151 -24.33 -3.51 15.83
C VAL A 151 -23.73 -2.33 15.05
N LYS A 152 -22.61 -1.75 15.51
CA LYS A 152 -21.90 -0.70 14.76
C LYS A 152 -21.36 -1.24 13.44
N ILE A 153 -20.70 -2.42 13.47
CA ILE A 153 -20.18 -3.10 12.28
C ILE A 153 -21.31 -3.36 11.29
N LYS A 154 -22.43 -3.95 11.75
CA LYS A 154 -23.61 -4.19 10.92
C LYS A 154 -24.08 -2.93 10.19
N LYS A 155 -24.17 -1.79 10.89
CA LYS A 155 -24.59 -0.52 10.29
C LYS A 155 -23.58 0.00 9.28
N ALA A 156 -22.30 -0.03 9.63
CA ALA A 156 -21.21 0.51 8.81
C ALA A 156 -21.05 -0.26 7.50
N PHE A 157 -21.08 -1.59 7.56
CA PHE A 157 -20.99 -2.48 6.39
C PHE A 157 -22.35 -2.86 5.77
N LYS A 158 -23.44 -2.23 6.24
CA LYS A 158 -24.81 -2.46 5.72
C LYS A 158 -25.25 -3.93 5.72
N MET A 159 -24.82 -4.71 6.70
CA MET A 159 -25.17 -6.13 6.81
C MET A 159 -26.69 -6.30 7.03
N THR A 160 -27.26 -7.29 6.37
CA THR A 160 -28.71 -7.63 6.50
C THR A 160 -29.00 -8.51 7.73
N ALA A 161 -28.00 -8.88 8.53
CA ALA A 161 -28.13 -9.76 9.69
C ALA A 161 -29.16 -9.26 10.72
N SER A 162 -30.00 -10.15 11.23
CA SER A 162 -30.90 -9.87 12.36
C SER A 162 -30.12 -9.76 13.68
N MET A 163 -30.76 -9.25 14.75
CA MET A 163 -30.12 -9.23 16.09
C MET A 163 -29.81 -10.62 16.62
N SER A 164 -30.65 -11.62 16.36
CA SER A 164 -30.38 -13.02 16.70
C SER A 164 -29.14 -13.54 15.94
N LYS A 165 -29.02 -13.19 14.64
CA LYS A 165 -27.85 -13.57 13.84
C LYS A 165 -26.56 -12.93 14.34
N LEU A 166 -26.59 -11.67 14.81
CA LEU A 166 -25.44 -11.02 15.42
C LEU A 166 -24.97 -11.75 16.70
N GLN A 167 -25.91 -12.30 17.48
CA GLN A 167 -25.57 -13.13 18.64
C GLN A 167 -24.95 -14.47 18.24
N GLU A 168 -25.41 -15.06 17.13
CA GLU A 168 -24.87 -16.32 16.60
C GLU A 168 -23.45 -16.14 16.05
N ILE A 169 -23.11 -14.97 15.48
CA ILE A 169 -21.78 -14.69 14.95
C ILE A 169 -20.70 -14.95 16.00
N LYS A 170 -20.92 -14.60 17.24
CA LYS A 170 -19.97 -14.84 18.34
C LYS A 170 -19.60 -16.31 18.53
N ASN A 171 -20.51 -17.21 18.20
CA ASN A 171 -20.34 -18.65 18.37
C ASN A 171 -19.83 -19.35 17.11
N ASN A 172 -19.81 -18.63 15.97
CA ASN A 172 -19.46 -19.15 14.66
C ASN A 172 -18.39 -18.28 13.99
N LEU A 173 -17.27 -18.11 14.65
CA LEU A 173 -16.11 -17.39 14.14
C LEU A 173 -15.12 -18.36 13.47
N PRO A 174 -14.40 -17.94 12.44
CA PRO A 174 -14.46 -16.63 11.79
C PRO A 174 -15.78 -16.43 11.02
N TYR A 175 -16.24 -15.17 10.89
CA TYR A 175 -17.47 -14.84 10.19
C TYR A 175 -17.20 -13.81 9.07
N GLU A 176 -17.46 -14.20 7.83
CA GLU A 176 -17.33 -13.33 6.67
C GLU A 176 -18.47 -12.33 6.58
N ILE A 177 -18.13 -11.05 6.47
CA ILE A 177 -19.07 -9.94 6.29
C ILE A 177 -19.35 -9.71 4.80
N SER A 178 -18.30 -9.74 3.99
CA SER A 178 -18.30 -9.53 2.55
C SER A 178 -17.07 -10.19 1.93
N ASP A 179 -17.22 -10.69 0.74
CA ASP A 179 -16.18 -11.31 -0.09
C ASP A 179 -15.73 -10.41 -1.26
N ASP A 180 -16.36 -9.24 -1.44
CA ASP A 180 -16.02 -8.26 -2.48
C ASP A 180 -16.33 -6.86 -1.97
N PHE A 181 -15.36 -6.25 -1.28
CA PHE A 181 -15.50 -4.91 -0.74
C PHE A 181 -14.24 -4.09 -1.02
N SER A 182 -14.40 -2.82 -1.42
CA SER A 182 -13.25 -1.96 -1.63
C SER A 182 -12.37 -1.90 -0.38
N TYR A 183 -11.11 -2.29 -0.51
CA TYR A 183 -10.13 -2.36 0.57
C TYR A 183 -9.99 -1.03 1.31
N MET A 184 -9.84 0.07 0.57
CA MET A 184 -9.69 1.40 1.15
C MET A 184 -10.94 1.89 1.87
N LYS A 185 -12.14 1.57 1.36
CA LYS A 185 -13.39 1.87 2.06
C LYS A 185 -13.50 1.08 3.36
N ALA A 186 -13.10 -0.20 3.35
CA ALA A 186 -13.06 -1.04 4.54
C ALA A 186 -12.13 -0.45 5.61
N LEU A 187 -10.90 -0.08 5.23
CA LEU A 187 -9.93 0.57 6.13
C LEU A 187 -10.49 1.84 6.78
N LYS A 188 -11.07 2.72 5.99
CA LYS A 188 -11.66 3.96 6.48
C LYS A 188 -12.80 3.70 7.47
N ILE A 189 -13.69 2.77 7.15
CA ILE A 189 -14.79 2.37 8.04
C ILE A 189 -14.24 1.82 9.36
N LEU A 190 -13.24 0.91 9.31
CA LEU A 190 -12.67 0.29 10.50
C LEU A 190 -11.99 1.32 11.41
N LYS A 191 -11.28 2.28 10.83
CA LYS A 191 -10.66 3.40 11.56
C LYS A 191 -11.71 4.23 12.31
N ASP A 192 -12.85 4.52 11.67
CA ASP A 192 -13.93 5.32 12.24
C ASP A 192 -14.70 4.57 13.35
N LEU A 193 -14.80 3.24 13.23
CA LEU A 193 -15.53 2.40 14.19
C LEU A 193 -14.88 2.31 15.56
N LYS A 194 -13.54 2.43 15.66
CA LYS A 194 -12.77 2.36 16.91
C LYS A 194 -13.18 1.15 17.76
N LEU A 195 -13.04 -0.04 17.19
CA LEU A 195 -13.41 -1.30 17.84
C LEU A 195 -12.35 -1.69 18.87
N ASN A 196 -12.81 -2.20 20.04
CA ASN A 196 -11.94 -2.68 21.11
C ASN A 196 -12.20 -4.16 21.45
N LYS A 197 -13.41 -4.66 21.17
CA LYS A 197 -13.89 -5.99 21.55
C LYS A 197 -14.10 -6.93 20.38
N VAL A 198 -14.02 -6.42 19.16
CA VAL A 198 -14.15 -7.18 17.92
C VAL A 198 -12.90 -6.95 17.08
N LYS A 199 -12.26 -8.04 16.69
CA LYS A 199 -11.14 -7.99 15.73
C LYS A 199 -11.64 -8.34 14.34
N ILE A 200 -11.35 -7.47 13.38
CA ILE A 200 -11.67 -7.65 11.96
C ILE A 200 -10.36 -7.73 11.18
N ASP A 201 -10.26 -8.72 10.32
CA ASP A 201 -9.18 -8.84 9.34
C ASP A 201 -9.70 -8.56 7.94
N LEU A 202 -8.84 -7.99 7.10
CA LEU A 202 -9.07 -7.78 5.69
C LEU A 202 -8.11 -8.68 4.91
N PHE A 203 -8.65 -9.45 3.97
CA PHE A 203 -7.87 -10.32 3.10
C PHE A 203 -8.01 -9.81 1.67
N HIS A 204 -6.89 -9.62 0.98
CA HIS A 204 -6.93 -9.37 -0.46
C HIS A 204 -7.56 -10.57 -1.15
N ILE A 205 -8.34 -10.29 -2.18
CA ILE A 205 -8.89 -11.33 -3.06
C ILE A 205 -7.93 -11.39 -4.25
N ASP A 206 -7.24 -12.52 -4.37
CA ASP A 206 -6.37 -12.83 -5.51
C ASP A 206 -7.18 -13.07 -6.79
#